data_e4e1834f11c0c0d276a856cde1e7c8b6
#
_entry.id   e4e1834f11c0c0d276a856cde1e7c8b6
#
_cell.length_a   1.000
_cell.length_b   1.000
_cell.length_c   1.000
_cell.angle_alpha   90.00
_cell.angle_beta   90.00
_cell.angle_gamma   90.00
#
_symmetry.space_group_name_H-M   'P 1'
#
loop_
_entity.id
_entity.type
_entity.pdbx_description
1 polymer ?
#
loop_
_entity_poly.entity_id
_entity_poly.type
_entity_poly.pdbx_seq_one_letter_code
_entity_poly.pdbx_strand_id
1 'polypeptide(L)'
;MNIFKFGGASVCNAESIRNLLKILNTQKTNLIIVVSAMGKMTDALEQVCNDYFHKTESFGQSFDKVRVFHQNIVHDLFGDNDEEVNGKINALFEELQEILDSEPSLCYDYEYDRIVSFGELLSTTIVSAYLNKQGRKIKLIDIRKCLKTDETYRDANIDVDLSTQLCRKIFTFQDTFMYLTQGFIAGTPTNQTTTLGREGSDYTAAILANLLEAENVTIWKDVPGIMSADPKLYDDLEIIPKLSYREAVSYTHLRAHETRSNLV
;
A
#
# COMPACT_ATOMS: atom_id res chain seq x y z
N MET A 1 -4.67 -7.95 19.14
CA MET A 1 -4.28 -6.79 18.33
C MET A 1 -5.14 -6.67 17.10
N ASN A 2 -5.21 -5.47 16.50
CA ASN A 2 -6.02 -5.20 15.32
C ASN A 2 -5.12 -4.84 14.13
N ILE A 3 -5.65 -5.01 12.91
CA ILE A 3 -5.00 -4.54 11.69
C ILE A 3 -5.96 -3.61 10.96
N PHE A 4 -5.49 -2.40 10.61
CA PHE A 4 -6.22 -1.46 9.77
C PHE A 4 -5.52 -1.35 8.42
N LYS A 5 -6.29 -1.46 7.34
CA LYS A 5 -5.80 -1.22 6.00
C LYS A 5 -6.46 0.04 5.42
N PHE A 6 -5.63 0.94 4.91
CA PHE A 6 -6.09 2.14 4.20
C PHE A 6 -5.73 2.03 2.72
N GLY A 7 -6.74 2.10 1.86
CA GLY A 7 -6.57 2.10 0.41
C GLY A 7 -6.03 3.42 -0.13
N GLY A 8 -5.65 3.45 -1.41
CA GLY A 8 -5.10 4.64 -2.06
C GLY A 8 -5.99 5.87 -1.97
N ALA A 9 -7.31 5.72 -2.09
CA ALA A 9 -8.26 6.82 -1.92
C ALA A 9 -8.25 7.41 -0.50
N SER A 10 -7.98 6.60 0.52
CA SER A 10 -7.91 7.03 1.92
C SER A 10 -6.64 7.82 2.27
N VAL A 11 -5.67 7.91 1.36
CA VAL A 11 -4.40 8.63 1.52
C VAL A 11 -4.05 9.47 0.28
N CYS A 12 -5.02 9.77 -0.59
CA CYS A 12 -4.77 10.40 -1.89
C CYS A 12 -4.40 11.89 -1.82
N ASN A 13 -4.59 12.55 -0.69
CA ASN A 13 -4.26 13.96 -0.48
C ASN A 13 -4.09 14.26 1.02
N ALA A 14 -3.70 15.49 1.34
CA ALA A 14 -3.48 15.93 2.71
C ALA A 14 -4.73 15.83 3.60
N GLU A 15 -5.92 16.10 3.07
CA GLU A 15 -7.18 15.99 3.81
C GLU A 15 -7.50 14.56 4.21
N SER A 16 -7.35 13.62 3.28
CA SER A 16 -7.52 12.19 3.52
C SER A 16 -6.56 11.69 4.62
N ILE A 17 -5.31 12.14 4.61
CA ILE A 17 -4.32 11.79 5.64
C ILE A 17 -4.69 12.41 7.00
N ARG A 18 -5.20 13.65 7.04
CA ARG A 18 -5.74 14.25 8.26
C ARG A 18 -6.94 13.48 8.81
N ASN A 19 -7.79 12.96 7.92
CA ASN A 19 -8.92 12.12 8.33
C ASN A 19 -8.46 10.77 8.90
N LEU A 20 -7.44 10.15 8.29
CA LEU A 20 -6.80 8.94 8.83
C LEU A 20 -6.31 9.18 10.27
N LEU A 21 -5.68 10.30 10.57
CA LEU A 21 -5.28 10.67 11.93
C LEU A 21 -6.48 10.70 12.89
N LYS A 22 -7.64 11.26 12.47
CA LYS A 22 -8.84 11.28 13.31
C LYS A 22 -9.32 9.88 13.67
N ILE A 23 -9.30 8.95 12.70
CA ILE A 23 -9.64 7.55 12.91
C ILE A 23 -8.67 6.90 13.92
N LEU A 24 -7.37 7.11 13.77
CA LEU A 24 -6.36 6.56 14.65
C LEU A 24 -6.44 7.15 16.08
N ASN A 25 -6.95 8.36 16.24
CA ASN A 25 -7.11 8.99 17.55
C ASN A 25 -8.08 8.25 18.46
N THR A 26 -8.99 7.45 17.91
CA THR A 26 -9.94 6.64 18.68
C THR A 26 -9.33 5.31 19.13
N GLN A 27 -8.16 4.91 18.61
CA GLN A 27 -7.57 3.60 18.86
C GLN A 27 -6.67 3.62 20.10
N LYS A 28 -6.87 2.61 20.95
CA LYS A 28 -6.13 2.45 22.23
C LYS A 28 -5.48 1.06 22.37
N THR A 29 -5.64 0.21 21.39
CA THR A 29 -5.11 -1.16 21.36
C THR A 29 -3.92 -1.27 20.43
N ASN A 30 -3.16 -2.34 20.56
CA ASN A 30 -2.09 -2.70 19.64
C ASN A 30 -2.62 -2.75 18.21
N LEU A 31 -1.97 -2.00 17.30
CA LEU A 31 -2.45 -1.79 15.94
C LEU A 31 -1.32 -1.87 14.91
N ILE A 32 -1.54 -2.60 13.84
CA ILE A 32 -0.75 -2.54 12.63
C ILE A 32 -1.56 -1.80 11.56
N ILE A 33 -0.96 -0.82 10.93
CA ILE A 33 -1.56 0.01 9.89
C ILE A 33 -0.89 -0.34 8.57
N VAL A 34 -1.65 -0.91 7.63
CA VAL A 34 -1.22 -1.23 6.27
C VAL A 34 -1.71 -0.13 5.33
N VAL A 35 -0.80 0.48 4.60
CA VAL A 35 -1.12 1.61 3.71
C VAL A 35 -0.70 1.29 2.29
N SER A 36 -1.59 1.58 1.32
CA SER A 36 -1.32 1.46 -0.12
C SER A 36 -0.60 2.70 -0.66
N ALA A 37 -0.15 2.64 -1.90
CA ALA A 37 0.23 3.82 -2.68
C ALA A 37 -0.89 4.87 -2.67
N MET A 38 -0.53 6.15 -2.81
CA MET A 38 -1.47 7.28 -2.77
C MET A 38 -2.27 7.40 -4.06
N GLY A 39 -3.59 7.47 -3.96
CA GLY A 39 -4.46 7.70 -5.10
C GLY A 39 -4.27 6.67 -6.22
N LYS A 40 -3.86 7.14 -7.41
CA LYS A 40 -3.55 6.32 -8.59
C LYS A 40 -2.04 6.23 -8.87
N MET A 41 -1.20 6.32 -7.84
CA MET A 41 0.25 6.35 -8.04
C MET A 41 0.82 4.99 -8.45
N THR A 42 0.15 3.88 -8.16
CA THR A 42 0.50 2.57 -8.72
C THR A 42 0.44 2.59 -10.26
N ASP A 43 -0.68 3.09 -10.83
CA ASP A 43 -0.84 3.22 -12.29
C ASP A 43 0.19 4.20 -12.90
N ALA A 44 0.47 5.31 -12.19
CA ALA A 44 1.46 6.30 -12.66
C ALA A 44 2.89 5.74 -12.66
N LEU A 45 3.26 4.95 -11.66
CA LEU A 45 4.57 4.27 -11.59
C LEU A 45 4.66 3.11 -12.59
N GLU A 46 3.56 2.40 -12.87
CA GLU A 46 3.51 1.43 -13.96
C GLU A 46 3.78 2.11 -15.31
N GLN A 47 3.25 3.32 -15.54
CA GLN A 47 3.58 4.10 -16.72
C GLN A 47 5.07 4.49 -16.76
N VAL A 48 5.65 4.91 -15.63
CA VAL A 48 7.10 5.18 -15.53
C VAL A 48 7.90 3.92 -15.88
N CYS A 49 7.53 2.76 -15.35
CA CYS A 49 8.17 1.47 -15.64
C CYS A 49 8.10 1.14 -17.14
N ASN A 50 6.92 1.31 -17.73
CA ASN A 50 6.71 1.06 -19.16
C ASN A 50 7.56 1.98 -20.03
N ASP A 51 7.58 3.29 -19.72
CA ASP A 51 8.37 4.29 -20.41
C ASP A 51 9.88 4.02 -20.28
N TYR A 52 10.34 3.64 -19.10
CA TYR A 52 11.71 3.24 -18.83
C TYR A 52 12.11 1.99 -19.61
N PHE A 53 11.30 0.92 -19.51
CA PHE A 53 11.61 -0.36 -20.14
C PHE A 53 11.68 -0.27 -21.67
N HIS A 54 10.79 0.52 -22.26
CA HIS A 54 10.71 0.72 -23.71
C HIS A 54 11.49 1.96 -24.21
N LYS A 55 12.16 2.68 -23.31
CA LYS A 55 12.98 3.87 -23.64
C LYS A 55 12.20 4.92 -24.43
N THR A 56 10.97 5.23 -23.98
CA THR A 56 10.10 6.19 -24.67
C THR A 56 10.52 7.65 -24.38
N GLU A 57 10.18 8.57 -25.27
CA GLU A 57 10.45 10.01 -25.09
C GLU A 57 9.63 10.62 -23.92
N SER A 58 8.52 9.99 -23.53
CA SER A 58 7.64 10.46 -22.44
C SER A 58 8.17 10.15 -21.03
N PHE A 59 9.23 9.40 -20.90
CA PHE A 59 9.79 8.93 -19.62
C PHE A 59 9.98 10.06 -18.59
N GLY A 60 10.65 11.17 -18.95
CA GLY A 60 10.83 12.30 -18.01
C GLY A 60 9.53 12.90 -17.52
N GLN A 61 8.51 12.97 -18.38
CA GLN A 61 7.20 13.52 -18.00
C GLN A 61 6.41 12.60 -17.06
N SER A 62 6.47 11.29 -17.27
CA SER A 62 5.78 10.33 -16.41
C SER A 62 6.40 10.31 -15.01
N PHE A 63 7.73 10.34 -14.90
CA PHE A 63 8.43 10.42 -13.63
C PHE A 63 8.17 11.74 -12.89
N ASP A 64 8.22 12.88 -13.58
CA ASP A 64 7.95 14.19 -12.98
C ASP A 64 6.52 14.30 -12.41
N LYS A 65 5.54 13.69 -13.05
CA LYS A 65 4.16 13.63 -12.51
C LYS A 65 4.11 12.95 -11.14
N VAL A 66 4.81 11.83 -10.99
CA VAL A 66 4.89 11.11 -9.70
C VAL A 66 5.58 11.97 -8.65
N ARG A 67 6.69 12.63 -9.01
CA ARG A 67 7.44 13.51 -8.11
C ARG A 67 6.59 14.69 -7.64
N VAL A 68 6.01 15.44 -8.56
CA VAL A 68 5.19 16.61 -8.26
C VAL A 68 3.99 16.25 -7.40
N PHE A 69 3.33 15.13 -7.68
CA PHE A 69 2.19 14.68 -6.88
C PHE A 69 2.55 14.50 -5.39
N HIS A 70 3.64 13.80 -5.09
CA HIS A 70 4.05 13.57 -3.71
C HIS A 70 4.59 14.85 -3.04
N GLN A 71 5.34 15.68 -3.78
CA GLN A 71 5.83 16.95 -3.27
C GLN A 71 4.68 17.90 -2.88
N ASN A 72 3.61 17.96 -3.66
CA ASN A 72 2.43 18.76 -3.31
C ASN A 72 1.78 18.27 -2.02
N ILE A 73 1.65 16.96 -1.81
CA ILE A 73 1.10 16.40 -0.57
C ILE A 73 2.02 16.72 0.62
N VAL A 74 3.34 16.61 0.44
CA VAL A 74 4.31 17.00 1.48
C VAL A 74 4.17 18.48 1.83
N HIS A 75 4.12 19.35 0.82
CA HIS A 75 3.90 20.79 1.03
C HIS A 75 2.60 21.06 1.79
N ASP A 76 1.48 20.44 1.41
CA ASP A 76 0.16 20.64 2.04
C ASP A 76 0.09 20.14 3.49
N LEU A 77 0.90 19.14 3.85
CA LEU A 77 0.94 18.57 5.20
C LEU A 77 1.94 19.25 6.13
N PHE A 78 3.07 19.68 5.60
CA PHE A 78 4.23 20.10 6.41
C PHE A 78 4.67 21.54 6.13
N GLY A 79 4.22 22.16 5.04
CA GLY A 79 4.73 23.46 4.56
C GLY A 79 6.11 23.33 3.91
N ASP A 80 6.75 24.48 3.62
CA ASP A 80 7.97 24.53 2.83
C ASP A 80 9.24 24.10 3.58
N ASN A 81 9.25 24.08 4.90
CA ASN A 81 10.47 24.08 5.72
C ASN A 81 10.69 22.78 6.52
N ASP A 82 10.07 21.68 6.19
CA ASP A 82 10.33 20.40 6.87
C ASP A 82 11.48 19.65 6.22
N GLU A 83 12.72 20.04 6.57
CA GLU A 83 13.94 19.44 5.99
C GLU A 83 14.03 17.95 6.24
N GLU A 84 13.55 17.44 7.38
CA GLU A 84 13.62 16.01 7.71
C GLU A 84 12.73 15.18 6.77
N VAL A 85 11.48 15.60 6.57
CA VAL A 85 10.54 14.89 5.70
C VAL A 85 10.95 15.01 4.25
N ASN A 86 11.32 16.23 3.82
CA ASN A 86 11.80 16.45 2.46
C ASN A 86 13.05 15.62 2.15
N GLY A 87 14.00 15.52 3.10
CA GLY A 87 15.18 14.68 2.95
C GLY A 87 14.85 13.20 2.75
N LYS A 88 13.90 12.65 3.53
CA LYS A 88 13.48 11.26 3.39
C LYS A 88 12.79 10.98 2.04
N ILE A 89 11.95 11.91 1.58
CA ILE A 89 11.24 11.78 0.31
C ILE A 89 12.19 11.93 -0.87
N ASN A 90 13.11 12.89 -0.80
CA ASN A 90 14.13 13.08 -1.84
C ASN A 90 15.05 11.85 -1.94
N ALA A 91 15.46 11.25 -0.82
CA ALA A 91 16.25 10.02 -0.84
C ALA A 91 15.55 8.86 -1.57
N LEU A 92 14.22 8.70 -1.39
CA LEU A 92 13.45 7.71 -2.16
C LEU A 92 13.38 8.04 -3.65
N PHE A 93 13.27 9.32 -4.02
CA PHE A 93 13.32 9.72 -5.43
C PHE A 93 14.69 9.57 -6.04
N GLU A 94 15.76 9.80 -5.27
CA GLU A 94 17.14 9.55 -5.69
C GLU A 94 17.38 8.05 -5.93
N GLU A 95 16.92 7.18 -5.00
CA GLU A 95 16.98 5.71 -5.17
C GLU A 95 16.21 5.27 -6.42
N LEU A 96 15.00 5.80 -6.65
CA LEU A 96 14.24 5.51 -7.87
C LEU A 96 14.96 6.03 -9.13
N GLN A 97 15.54 7.23 -9.07
CA GLN A 97 16.29 7.80 -10.20
C GLN A 97 17.51 6.93 -10.53
N GLU A 98 18.25 6.44 -9.54
CA GLU A 98 19.39 5.53 -9.76
C GLU A 98 18.97 4.25 -10.50
N ILE A 99 17.78 3.70 -10.17
CA ILE A 99 17.20 2.57 -10.91
C ILE A 99 16.95 2.97 -12.36
N LEU A 100 16.33 4.11 -12.58
CA LEU A 100 15.90 4.60 -13.89
C LEU A 100 17.07 5.08 -14.77
N ASP A 101 18.21 5.41 -14.18
CA ASP A 101 19.44 5.77 -14.90
C ASP A 101 20.24 4.52 -15.34
N SER A 102 19.88 3.34 -14.82
CA SER A 102 20.49 2.08 -15.24
C SER A 102 19.84 1.52 -16.51
N GLU A 103 20.49 0.59 -17.19
CA GLU A 103 19.83 -0.15 -18.28
C GLU A 103 18.80 -1.13 -17.70
N PRO A 104 17.57 -1.20 -18.24
CA PRO A 104 16.58 -2.15 -17.77
C PRO A 104 17.04 -3.59 -17.99
N SER A 105 16.65 -4.47 -17.07
CA SER A 105 16.86 -5.90 -17.22
C SER A 105 16.01 -6.47 -18.37
N LEU A 106 16.19 -7.74 -18.71
CA LEU A 106 15.36 -8.40 -19.73
C LEU A 106 13.97 -8.82 -19.19
N CYS A 107 13.73 -8.69 -17.89
CA CYS A 107 12.50 -9.11 -17.24
C CYS A 107 11.65 -7.89 -16.85
N TYR A 108 10.60 -7.63 -17.61
CA TYR A 108 9.67 -6.53 -17.33
C TYR A 108 9.03 -6.62 -15.94
N ASP A 109 8.61 -7.82 -15.52
CA ASP A 109 7.93 -8.02 -14.25
C ASP A 109 8.84 -7.75 -13.05
N TYR A 110 10.13 -8.02 -13.18
CA TYR A 110 11.15 -7.61 -12.20
C TYR A 110 11.30 -6.09 -12.10
N GLU A 111 11.39 -5.41 -13.24
CA GLU A 111 11.47 -3.94 -13.26
C GLU A 111 10.18 -3.29 -12.73
N TYR A 112 9.03 -3.89 -13.05
CA TYR A 112 7.75 -3.48 -12.52
C TYR A 112 7.77 -3.48 -10.98
N ASP A 113 8.14 -4.59 -10.36
CA ASP A 113 8.14 -4.72 -8.91
C ASP A 113 9.12 -3.74 -8.24
N ARG A 114 10.28 -3.53 -8.83
CA ARG A 114 11.28 -2.54 -8.37
C ARG A 114 10.74 -1.12 -8.38
N ILE A 115 10.11 -0.71 -9.48
CA ILE A 115 9.69 0.68 -9.71
C ILE A 115 8.37 0.97 -9.03
N VAL A 116 7.37 0.11 -9.20
CA VAL A 116 6.01 0.34 -8.68
C VAL A 116 5.98 0.35 -7.16
N SER A 117 6.84 -0.41 -6.50
CA SER A 117 6.95 -0.44 -5.02
C SER A 117 7.23 0.93 -4.38
N PHE A 118 7.80 1.88 -5.11
CA PHE A 118 8.02 3.24 -4.60
C PHE A 118 6.73 3.98 -4.27
N GLY A 119 5.60 3.59 -4.87
CA GLY A 119 4.29 4.12 -4.49
C GLY A 119 3.96 3.91 -3.02
N GLU A 120 4.16 2.69 -2.54
CA GLU A 120 3.95 2.31 -1.14
C GLU A 120 5.03 2.87 -0.22
N LEU A 121 6.29 2.90 -0.66
CA LEU A 121 7.40 3.45 0.13
C LEU A 121 7.23 4.96 0.37
N LEU A 122 6.92 5.72 -0.67
CA LEU A 122 6.64 7.16 -0.57
C LEU A 122 5.41 7.43 0.30
N SER A 123 4.31 6.72 0.04
CA SER A 123 3.05 6.84 0.77
C SER A 123 3.26 6.63 2.28
N THR A 124 3.86 5.51 2.65
CA THR A 124 4.05 5.16 4.06
C THR A 124 5.05 6.07 4.77
N THR A 125 6.06 6.56 4.06
CA THR A 125 7.02 7.54 4.59
C THR A 125 6.32 8.86 4.92
N ILE A 126 5.50 9.40 4.00
CA ILE A 126 4.75 10.64 4.21
C ILE A 126 3.74 10.48 5.36
N VAL A 127 2.92 9.41 5.32
CA VAL A 127 1.90 9.17 6.34
C VAL A 127 2.53 8.97 7.72
N SER A 128 3.58 8.17 7.84
CA SER A 128 4.28 7.94 9.10
C SER A 128 4.90 9.22 9.66
N ALA A 129 5.55 10.02 8.82
CA ALA A 129 6.13 11.30 9.21
C ALA A 129 5.05 12.25 9.75
N TYR A 130 3.92 12.38 9.02
CA TYR A 130 2.82 13.24 9.44
C TYR A 130 2.23 12.79 10.79
N LEU A 131 1.94 11.51 10.95
CA LEU A 131 1.36 10.98 12.18
C LEU A 131 2.28 11.17 13.38
N ASN A 132 3.58 10.96 13.21
CA ASN A 132 4.58 11.19 14.28
C ASN A 132 4.67 12.68 14.63
N LYS A 133 4.64 13.59 13.65
CA LYS A 133 4.62 15.04 13.88
C LYS A 133 3.36 15.50 14.63
N GLN A 134 2.25 14.79 14.46
CA GLN A 134 1.01 15.01 15.21
C GLN A 134 1.01 14.33 16.60
N GLY A 135 2.17 13.88 17.08
CA GLY A 135 2.35 13.30 18.41
C GLY A 135 2.01 11.81 18.54
N ARG A 136 1.77 11.11 17.41
CA ARG A 136 1.58 9.67 17.42
C ARG A 136 2.93 8.96 17.37
N LYS A 137 3.19 8.08 18.35
CA LYS A 137 4.41 7.27 18.37
C LYS A 137 4.21 6.04 17.46
N ILE A 138 4.37 6.23 16.15
CA ILE A 138 4.22 5.18 15.15
C ILE A 138 5.59 4.75 14.67
N LYS A 139 5.84 3.44 14.67
CA LYS A 139 7.07 2.85 14.12
C LYS A 139 6.79 2.39 12.69
N LEU A 140 7.45 3.03 11.72
CA LEU A 140 7.43 2.59 10.33
C LEU A 140 8.29 1.34 10.17
N ILE A 141 7.72 0.29 9.59
CA ILE A 141 8.39 -0.96 9.25
C ILE A 141 8.37 -1.14 7.74
N ASP A 142 9.52 -1.36 7.14
CA ASP A 142 9.61 -1.83 5.77
C ASP A 142 9.19 -3.30 5.71
N ILE A 143 8.03 -3.56 5.11
CA ILE A 143 7.40 -4.88 5.07
C ILE A 143 8.28 -5.93 4.37
N ARG A 144 9.11 -5.51 3.42
CA ARG A 144 10.03 -6.38 2.68
C ARG A 144 11.03 -7.11 3.59
N LYS A 145 11.26 -6.56 4.80
CA LYS A 145 12.14 -7.16 5.80
C LYS A 145 11.54 -8.37 6.50
N CYS A 146 10.21 -8.49 6.51
CA CYS A 146 9.51 -9.54 7.26
C CYS A 146 8.49 -10.33 6.46
N LEU A 147 7.91 -9.78 5.41
CA LEU A 147 7.06 -10.52 4.49
C LEU A 147 7.92 -11.03 3.32
N LYS A 148 8.15 -12.34 3.29
CA LYS A 148 9.05 -12.98 2.34
C LYS A 148 8.28 -13.79 1.30
N THR A 149 8.78 -13.75 0.06
CA THR A 149 8.17 -14.40 -1.09
C THR A 149 9.21 -15.14 -1.93
N ASP A 150 8.73 -15.93 -2.88
CA ASP A 150 9.52 -16.38 -4.02
C ASP A 150 9.82 -15.23 -5.00
N GLU A 151 10.46 -15.56 -6.15
CA GLU A 151 10.81 -14.61 -7.21
C GLU A 151 9.78 -14.59 -8.35
N THR A 152 8.53 -14.96 -8.08
CA THR A 152 7.41 -14.78 -9.02
C THR A 152 6.96 -13.33 -8.96
N TYR A 153 7.57 -12.50 -9.82
CA TYR A 153 7.26 -11.06 -9.84
C TYR A 153 5.82 -10.80 -10.25
N ARG A 154 5.23 -9.69 -9.78
CA ARG A 154 3.86 -9.21 -9.96
C ARG A 154 2.77 -10.02 -9.25
N ASP A 155 3.01 -11.26 -8.87
CA ASP A 155 2.06 -12.14 -8.18
C ASP A 155 2.81 -13.16 -7.32
N ALA A 156 3.69 -12.65 -6.44
CA ALA A 156 4.63 -13.46 -5.68
C ALA A 156 3.97 -14.28 -4.58
N ASN A 157 4.40 -15.52 -4.43
CA ASN A 157 3.91 -16.44 -3.42
C ASN A 157 4.60 -16.22 -2.09
N ILE A 158 3.83 -16.10 -1.02
CA ILE A 158 4.33 -15.86 0.34
C ILE A 158 4.97 -17.12 0.91
N ASP A 159 6.20 -17.01 1.40
CA ASP A 159 6.80 -17.97 2.32
C ASP A 159 6.21 -17.76 3.73
N VAL A 160 5.17 -18.52 4.05
CA VAL A 160 4.39 -18.37 5.29
C VAL A 160 5.26 -18.64 6.52
N ASP A 161 6.11 -19.67 6.49
CA ASP A 161 6.91 -20.07 7.65
C ASP A 161 7.97 -19.02 7.98
N LEU A 162 8.75 -18.61 7.00
CA LEU A 162 9.77 -17.56 7.17
C LEU A 162 9.14 -16.23 7.55
N SER A 163 8.06 -15.83 6.88
CA SER A 163 7.35 -14.60 7.17
C SER A 163 6.77 -14.59 8.59
N THR A 164 6.20 -15.70 9.07
CA THR A 164 5.71 -15.81 10.44
C THR A 164 6.82 -15.54 11.45
N GLN A 165 7.98 -16.18 11.27
CA GLN A 165 9.12 -16.02 12.18
C GLN A 165 9.62 -14.56 12.20
N LEU A 166 9.74 -13.93 11.04
CA LEU A 166 10.24 -12.56 10.92
C LEU A 166 9.21 -11.52 11.41
N CYS A 167 7.94 -11.67 11.05
CA CYS A 167 6.88 -10.78 11.51
C CYS A 167 6.74 -10.79 13.04
N ARG A 168 6.78 -11.97 13.68
CA ARG A 168 6.70 -12.08 15.14
C ARG A 168 7.90 -11.46 15.86
N LYS A 169 9.09 -11.42 15.21
CA LYS A 169 10.27 -10.72 15.76
C LYS A 169 10.17 -9.20 15.65
N ILE A 170 9.48 -8.68 14.63
CA ILE A 170 9.42 -7.24 14.34
C ILE A 170 8.23 -6.58 15.05
N PHE A 171 7.04 -7.17 14.99
CA PHE A 171 5.81 -6.62 15.56
C PHE A 171 5.61 -7.06 17.02
N THR A 172 6.52 -6.65 17.90
CA THR A 172 6.56 -7.09 19.30
C THR A 172 5.67 -6.29 20.24
N PHE A 173 5.30 -5.06 19.87
CA PHE A 173 4.54 -4.10 20.68
C PHE A 173 5.16 -3.76 22.05
N GLN A 174 6.48 -3.91 22.18
CA GLN A 174 7.21 -3.57 23.42
C GLN A 174 7.48 -2.06 23.54
N ASP A 175 7.88 -1.42 22.44
CA ASP A 175 8.30 -0.01 22.41
C ASP A 175 7.21 0.93 21.89
N THR A 176 6.23 0.40 21.19
CA THR A 176 5.09 1.12 20.62
C THR A 176 3.86 0.24 20.52
N PHE A 177 2.69 0.84 20.59
CA PHE A 177 1.43 0.13 20.34
C PHE A 177 0.92 0.31 18.90
N MET A 178 1.63 1.08 18.06
CA MET A 178 1.26 1.28 16.66
C MET A 178 2.45 1.09 15.72
N TYR A 179 2.27 0.22 14.76
CA TYR A 179 3.16 0.07 13.61
C TYR A 179 2.46 0.52 12.34
N LEU A 180 3.21 1.08 11.41
CA LEU A 180 2.76 1.37 10.05
C LEU A 180 3.69 0.66 9.07
N THR A 181 3.10 0.09 8.01
CA THR A 181 3.84 -0.65 7.01
C THR A 181 3.17 -0.56 5.63
N GLN A 182 3.92 -0.89 4.59
CA GLN A 182 3.43 -0.96 3.23
C GLN A 182 2.46 -2.14 3.07
N GLY A 183 1.45 -1.97 2.22
CA GLY A 183 0.74 -3.08 1.61
C GLY A 183 1.34 -3.44 0.25
N PHE A 184 0.82 -4.43 -0.43
CA PHE A 184 1.10 -4.80 -1.81
C PHE A 184 2.52 -5.31 -2.08
N ILE A 185 3.54 -4.80 -1.42
CA ILE A 185 4.93 -5.18 -1.63
C ILE A 185 5.42 -6.20 -0.61
N ALA A 186 6.43 -6.96 -1.00
CA ALA A 186 7.14 -7.91 -0.16
C ALA A 186 8.61 -8.01 -0.62
N GLY A 187 9.39 -8.89 -0.03
CA GLY A 187 10.77 -9.07 -0.42
C GLY A 187 11.20 -10.54 -0.49
N THR A 188 12.07 -10.87 -1.42
CA THR A 188 12.68 -12.20 -1.48
C THR A 188 13.70 -12.38 -0.32
N PRO A 189 14.11 -13.61 -0.02
CA PRO A 189 15.24 -13.86 0.89
C PRO A 189 16.54 -13.18 0.44
N THR A 190 16.71 -12.93 -0.86
CA THR A 190 17.86 -12.24 -1.47
C THR A 190 17.70 -10.71 -1.48
N ASN A 191 16.67 -10.16 -0.81
CA ASN A 191 16.35 -8.73 -0.68
C ASN A 191 15.93 -8.05 -2.00
N GLN A 192 15.42 -8.80 -2.97
CA GLN A 192 14.74 -8.20 -4.11
C GLN A 192 13.31 -7.85 -3.73
N THR A 193 12.79 -6.77 -4.29
CA THR A 193 11.39 -6.36 -4.08
C THR A 193 10.47 -7.17 -4.98
N THR A 194 9.35 -7.62 -4.42
CA THR A 194 8.26 -8.31 -5.13
C THR A 194 6.92 -7.64 -4.83
N THR A 195 5.93 -7.87 -5.68
CA THR A 195 4.56 -7.43 -5.45
C THR A 195 3.59 -8.63 -5.40
N LEU A 196 2.45 -8.41 -4.72
CA LEU A 196 1.49 -9.47 -4.38
C LEU A 196 0.26 -9.48 -5.31
N GLY A 197 0.39 -8.89 -6.49
CA GLY A 197 -0.68 -8.89 -7.48
C GLY A 197 -1.87 -7.97 -7.10
N ARG A 198 -2.98 -8.22 -7.76
CA ARG A 198 -4.21 -7.42 -7.62
C ARG A 198 -4.73 -7.45 -6.18
N GLU A 199 -5.20 -6.27 -5.67
CA GLU A 199 -5.66 -6.10 -4.28
C GLU A 199 -4.58 -6.48 -3.23
N GLY A 200 -3.31 -6.44 -3.63
CA GLY A 200 -2.18 -6.90 -2.82
C GLY A 200 -2.08 -6.25 -1.44
N SER A 201 -2.55 -5.00 -1.26
CA SER A 201 -2.56 -4.37 0.07
C SER A 201 -3.63 -4.95 0.99
N ASP A 202 -4.81 -5.35 0.46
CA ASP A 202 -5.84 -6.05 1.23
C ASP A 202 -5.34 -7.45 1.61
N TYR A 203 -4.62 -8.11 0.66
CA TYR A 203 -3.96 -9.38 0.89
C TYR A 203 -2.86 -9.28 1.95
N THR A 204 -2.03 -8.23 1.92
CA THR A 204 -1.03 -7.97 2.99
C THR A 204 -1.68 -7.90 4.37
N ALA A 205 -2.79 -7.17 4.49
CA ALA A 205 -3.50 -7.06 5.77
C ALA A 205 -4.04 -8.41 6.25
N ALA A 206 -4.61 -9.21 5.35
CA ALA A 206 -5.12 -10.55 5.65
C ALA A 206 -4.00 -11.52 6.05
N ILE A 207 -2.87 -11.50 5.33
CA ILE A 207 -1.71 -12.33 5.65
C ILE A 207 -1.12 -11.95 7.01
N LEU A 208 -0.89 -10.67 7.28
CA LEU A 208 -0.38 -10.24 8.59
C LEU A 208 -1.34 -10.64 9.73
N ALA A 209 -2.66 -10.59 9.49
CA ALA A 209 -3.63 -11.04 10.46
C ALA A 209 -3.50 -12.54 10.77
N ASN A 210 -3.28 -13.34 9.75
CA ASN A 210 -3.06 -14.79 9.91
C ASN A 210 -1.74 -15.08 10.62
N LEU A 211 -0.61 -14.50 10.16
CA LEU A 211 0.72 -14.75 10.72
C LEU A 211 0.87 -14.32 12.18
N LEU A 212 0.16 -13.27 12.58
CA LEU A 212 0.25 -12.64 13.90
C LEU A 212 -0.96 -12.91 14.79
N GLU A 213 -1.92 -13.72 14.32
CA GLU A 213 -3.15 -14.08 15.06
C GLU A 213 -3.95 -12.84 15.51
N ALA A 214 -4.17 -11.89 14.57
CA ALA A 214 -4.90 -10.69 14.87
C ALA A 214 -6.38 -10.97 15.15
N GLU A 215 -6.98 -10.19 16.05
CA GLU A 215 -8.41 -10.33 16.41
C GLU A 215 -9.33 -9.85 15.30
N ASN A 216 -8.92 -8.75 14.63
CA ASN A 216 -9.74 -8.15 13.59
C ASN A 216 -8.87 -7.51 12.51
N VAL A 217 -9.40 -7.51 11.28
CA VAL A 217 -8.92 -6.69 10.16
C VAL A 217 -10.02 -5.72 9.77
N THR A 218 -9.70 -4.43 9.72
CA THR A 218 -10.61 -3.40 9.22
C THR A 218 -10.03 -2.79 7.94
N ILE A 219 -10.78 -2.91 6.85
CA ILE A 219 -10.41 -2.33 5.56
C ILE A 219 -11.18 -1.03 5.39
N TRP A 220 -10.47 0.10 5.42
CA TRP A 220 -11.01 1.43 5.21
C TRP A 220 -11.01 1.73 3.72
N LYS A 221 -12.20 1.96 3.16
CA LYS A 221 -12.44 2.34 1.77
C LYS A 221 -13.33 3.59 1.72
N ASP A 222 -13.45 4.16 0.53
CA ASP A 222 -14.30 5.32 0.22
C ASP A 222 -15.78 4.97 0.02
N VAL A 223 -16.16 3.75 0.41
CA VAL A 223 -17.54 3.23 0.37
C VAL A 223 -17.98 2.83 1.79
N PRO A 224 -19.28 2.95 2.10
CA PRO A 224 -19.78 2.70 3.47
C PRO A 224 -19.72 1.23 3.91
N GLY A 225 -19.46 0.30 2.99
CA GLY A 225 -19.38 -1.13 3.26
C GLY A 225 -19.72 -1.98 2.05
N ILE A 226 -19.97 -3.27 2.30
CA ILE A 226 -20.50 -4.17 1.26
C ILE A 226 -21.96 -3.81 1.03
N MET A 227 -22.32 -3.56 -0.22
CA MET A 227 -23.66 -3.13 -0.63
C MET A 227 -24.41 -4.25 -1.34
N SER A 228 -25.74 -4.19 -1.34
CA SER A 228 -26.60 -5.20 -1.97
C SER A 228 -26.46 -5.28 -3.49
N ALA A 229 -25.95 -4.22 -4.15
CA ALA A 229 -25.62 -4.18 -5.58
C ALA A 229 -24.55 -3.12 -5.87
N ASP A 230 -24.20 -2.93 -7.16
CA ASP A 230 -23.23 -1.93 -7.60
C ASP A 230 -23.85 -0.51 -7.51
N PRO A 231 -23.25 0.40 -6.71
CA PRO A 231 -23.77 1.76 -6.57
C PRO A 231 -23.69 2.63 -7.85
N LYS A 232 -22.99 2.16 -8.87
CA LYS A 232 -22.97 2.82 -10.19
C LYS A 232 -24.18 2.47 -11.05
N LEU A 233 -24.88 1.39 -10.70
CA LEU A 233 -25.99 0.85 -11.50
C LEU A 233 -27.34 1.01 -10.80
N TYR A 234 -27.36 1.17 -9.46
CA TYR A 234 -28.56 1.18 -8.66
C TYR A 234 -28.49 2.27 -7.58
N ASP A 235 -29.56 3.01 -7.37
CA ASP A 235 -29.64 4.11 -6.39
C ASP A 235 -30.10 3.64 -5.00
N ASP A 236 -31.01 2.66 -4.93
CA ASP A 236 -31.56 2.14 -3.68
C ASP A 236 -30.77 0.91 -3.20
N LEU A 237 -29.68 1.16 -2.47
CA LEU A 237 -28.78 0.13 -2.00
C LEU A 237 -28.77 0.02 -0.48
N GLU A 238 -28.80 -1.21 0.01
CA GLU A 238 -28.64 -1.51 1.42
C GLU A 238 -27.21 -1.93 1.73
N ILE A 239 -26.68 -1.44 2.87
CA ILE A 239 -25.41 -1.92 3.41
C ILE A 239 -25.66 -3.29 4.05
N ILE A 240 -24.85 -4.28 3.68
CA ILE A 240 -24.90 -5.62 4.26
C ILE A 240 -24.03 -5.61 5.51
N PRO A 241 -24.64 -5.64 6.73
CA PRO A 241 -23.89 -5.43 7.97
C PRO A 241 -23.06 -6.65 8.38
N LYS A 242 -23.39 -7.84 7.86
CA LYS A 242 -22.70 -9.09 8.20
C LYS A 242 -22.83 -10.10 7.08
N LEU A 243 -21.70 -10.65 6.68
CA LEU A 243 -21.59 -11.76 5.73
C LEU A 243 -20.64 -12.82 6.29
N SER A 244 -21.00 -14.08 6.14
CA SER A 244 -20.01 -15.15 6.30
C SER A 244 -19.04 -15.17 5.11
N TYR A 245 -17.86 -15.76 5.30
CA TYR A 245 -16.89 -15.94 4.21
C TYR A 245 -17.52 -16.70 3.01
N ARG A 246 -18.35 -17.69 3.28
CA ARG A 246 -19.02 -18.50 2.25
C ARG A 246 -20.02 -17.69 1.43
N GLU A 247 -20.79 -16.81 2.08
CA GLU A 247 -21.71 -15.88 1.41
C GLU A 247 -20.94 -14.84 0.60
N ALA A 248 -19.83 -14.29 1.15
CA ALA A 248 -19.00 -13.34 0.43
C ALA A 248 -18.39 -13.95 -0.85
N VAL A 249 -17.92 -15.19 -0.80
CA VAL A 249 -17.40 -15.92 -1.97
C VAL A 249 -18.51 -16.14 -3.00
N SER A 250 -19.70 -16.58 -2.58
CA SER A 250 -20.85 -16.75 -3.47
C SER A 250 -21.27 -15.45 -4.13
N TYR A 251 -21.31 -14.36 -3.35
CA TYR A 251 -21.65 -13.03 -3.84
C TYR A 251 -20.64 -12.51 -4.87
N THR A 252 -19.35 -12.77 -4.65
CA THR A 252 -18.28 -12.40 -5.58
C THR A 252 -18.33 -13.23 -6.86
N HIS A 253 -18.68 -14.51 -6.77
CA HIS A 253 -18.85 -15.37 -7.95
C HIS A 253 -20.07 -14.99 -8.79
N LEU A 254 -21.19 -14.64 -8.18
CA LEU A 254 -22.37 -14.14 -8.89
C LEU A 254 -22.09 -12.82 -9.60
N ARG A 255 -21.30 -11.93 -8.98
CA ARG A 255 -20.81 -10.69 -9.61
C ARG A 255 -19.73 -10.92 -10.67
N ALA A 256 -18.88 -11.93 -10.53
CA ALA A 256 -17.84 -12.22 -11.51
C ALA A 256 -18.40 -12.55 -12.90
N HIS A 257 -19.64 -13.03 -12.99
CA HIS A 257 -20.34 -13.19 -14.28
C HIS A 257 -20.74 -11.86 -14.90
N GLU A 258 -21.04 -10.83 -14.11
CA GLU A 258 -21.40 -9.49 -14.60
C GLU A 258 -20.17 -8.60 -14.84
N THR A 259 -19.08 -8.81 -14.10
CA THR A 259 -17.86 -8.01 -14.22
C THR A 259 -16.82 -8.55 -15.21
N ARG A 260 -17.01 -9.73 -15.78
CA ARG A 260 -16.13 -10.22 -16.85
C ARG A 260 -16.13 -9.36 -18.11
N SER A 261 -17.15 -8.54 -18.31
CA SER A 261 -17.19 -7.53 -19.39
C SER A 261 -16.38 -6.25 -19.09
N ASN A 262 -15.94 -6.05 -17.84
CA ASN A 262 -15.17 -4.87 -17.41
C ASN A 262 -13.75 -5.21 -16.96
N LEU A 263 -13.30 -6.44 -17.18
CA LEU A 263 -11.92 -6.88 -16.98
C LEU A 263 -11.21 -6.94 -18.35
N VAL A 264 -11.08 -5.78 -18.98
CA VAL A 264 -10.15 -5.54 -20.09
C VAL A 264 -9.33 -4.32 -19.73
#